data_eb584909a240dd1c6d4f8e185cbe4f4a
#
_entry.id   eb584909a240dd1c6d4f8e185cbe4f4a
#
_cell.length_a   1.000
_cell.length_b   1.000
_cell.length_c   1.000
_cell.angle_alpha   90.00
_cell.angle_beta   90.00
_cell.angle_gamma   90.00
#
_symmetry.space_group_name_H-M   'P 1'
#
loop_
_entity.id
_entity.type
_entity.pdbx_description
1 polymer ?
#
loop_
_entity_poly.entity_id
_entity_poly.type
_entity_poly.pdbx_seq_one_letter_code
_entity_poly.pdbx_strand_id
1 'polypeptide(L)'
;KRREKGYEWALPVKIGDKVWIGGGVTILPGVTIGDNSVIGAGSVVTKDIPANVVAAGNPCRIIKEAEEGDRYGIIDEKNGQQSIK
;
A
#
# COMPACT_ATOMS: atom_id res chain seq x y z
N LYS A 1 10.35 26.69 -0.85
CA LYS A 1 10.30 26.57 -0.95
C LYS A 1 10.30 26.19 -1.25
N ARG A 2 10.48 25.83 -1.40
CA ARG A 2 10.49 25.47 -1.63
C ARG A 2 10.17 25.15 -2.09
N ARG A 3 10.17 24.96 -2.35
CA ARG A 3 9.76 24.77 -2.73
C ARG A 3 9.30 24.47 -3.19
N GLU A 4 9.71 24.00 -3.08
CA GLU A 4 9.27 23.85 -3.59
C GLU A 4 8.37 23.94 -4.38
N LYS A 5 8.54 23.84 -5.05
CA LYS A 5 7.71 24.25 -6.01
C LYS A 5 7.02 23.19 -6.75
N GLY A 6 7.69 22.19 -7.26
CA GLY A 6 7.07 21.01 -7.82
C GLY A 6 6.07 20.40 -6.90
N TYR A 7 6.34 20.58 -5.67
CA TYR A 7 5.50 20.07 -4.64
C TYR A 7 4.10 20.66 -4.69
N GLU A 8 3.96 21.86 -5.17
CA GLU A 8 2.67 22.49 -5.29
C GLU A 8 1.81 21.83 -6.33
N TRP A 9 2.40 21.08 -7.22
CA TRP A 9 1.68 20.41 -8.28
C TRP A 9 1.29 18.99 -7.92
N ALA A 10 1.77 18.50 -6.79
CA ALA A 10 1.47 17.13 -6.39
C ALA A 10 0.03 17.01 -5.97
N LEU A 11 -0.64 15.98 -6.45
CA LEU A 11 -1.99 15.67 -6.02
C LEU A 11 -1.93 14.90 -4.71
N PRO A 12 -2.88 15.12 -3.83
CA PRO A 12 -2.87 14.43 -2.55
C PRO A 12 -3.05 12.93 -2.71
N VAL A 13 -2.44 12.19 -1.80
CA VAL A 13 -2.68 10.77 -1.66
C VAL A 13 -3.81 10.62 -0.66
N LYS A 14 -4.78 9.77 -0.98
CA LYS A 14 -5.90 9.52 -0.09
C LYS A 14 -5.87 8.08 0.35
N ILE A 15 -5.89 7.87 1.65
CA ILE A 15 -5.82 6.53 2.22
C ILE A 15 -7.05 6.33 3.09
N GLY A 16 -7.77 5.27 2.84
CA GLY A 16 -8.99 4.99 3.57
C GLY A 16 -8.73 4.48 4.97
N ASP A 17 -9.78 3.99 5.61
CA ASP A 17 -9.72 3.52 6.98
C ASP A 17 -9.15 2.10 7.02
N LYS A 18 -8.39 1.83 8.07
CA LYS A 18 -7.91 0.48 8.37
C LYS A 18 -7.05 -0.09 7.24
N VAL A 19 -6.29 0.76 6.59
CA VAL A 19 -5.36 0.35 5.55
C VAL A 19 -4.04 -0.02 6.20
N TRP A 20 -3.48 -1.14 5.79
CA TRP A 20 -2.16 -1.57 6.26
C TRP A 20 -1.16 -1.39 5.15
N ILE A 21 -0.08 -0.69 5.45
CA ILE A 21 0.95 -0.40 4.46
C ILE A 21 2.27 -0.89 5.02
N GLY A 22 2.89 -1.80 4.31
CA GLY A 22 4.19 -2.33 4.71
C GLY A 22 5.29 -1.30 4.59
N GLY A 23 6.47 -1.64 5.10
CA GLY A 23 7.59 -0.71 5.09
C GLY A 23 8.08 -0.44 3.68
N GLY A 24 8.59 0.78 3.47
CA GLY A 24 9.22 1.12 2.21
C GLY A 24 8.27 1.25 1.02
N VAL A 25 6.98 1.42 1.26
CA VAL A 25 6.04 1.58 0.17
C VAL A 25 6.10 3.00 -0.37
N THR A 26 6.09 3.11 -1.69
CA THR A 26 6.03 4.39 -2.38
C THR A 26 4.65 4.52 -3.01
N ILE A 27 3.98 5.63 -2.75
CA ILE A 27 2.64 5.89 -3.31
C ILE A 27 2.73 7.15 -4.14
N LEU A 28 2.38 7.04 -5.41
CA LEU A 28 2.48 8.19 -6.31
C LEU A 28 1.38 9.20 -6.04
N PRO A 29 1.62 10.45 -6.40
CA PRO A 29 0.63 11.51 -6.18
C PRO A 29 -0.71 11.17 -6.85
N GLY A 30 -1.79 11.54 -6.20
CA GLY A 30 -3.12 11.36 -6.76
C GLY A 30 -3.72 9.99 -6.56
N VAL A 31 -2.98 9.06 -5.97
CA VAL A 31 -3.48 7.69 -5.78
C VAL A 31 -4.42 7.66 -4.58
N THR A 32 -5.49 6.89 -4.71
CA THR A 32 -6.43 6.61 -3.63
C THR A 32 -6.35 5.13 -3.27
N ILE A 33 -6.19 4.85 -2.00
CA ILE A 33 -6.18 3.47 -1.50
C ILE A 33 -7.45 3.26 -0.68
N GLY A 34 -8.25 2.28 -1.09
CA GLY A 34 -9.54 2.03 -0.47
C GLY A 34 -9.44 1.41 0.91
N ASP A 35 -10.55 1.41 1.63
CA ASP A 35 -10.60 0.94 3.01
C ASP A 35 -10.20 -0.52 3.12
N ASN A 36 -9.58 -0.87 4.22
CA ASN A 36 -9.26 -2.24 4.57
C ASN A 36 -8.29 -2.92 3.60
N SER A 37 -7.59 -2.15 2.78
CA SER A 37 -6.62 -2.73 1.85
C SER A 37 -5.30 -2.97 2.54
N VAL A 38 -4.53 -3.90 2.01
CA VAL A 38 -3.22 -4.27 2.54
C VAL A 38 -2.21 -4.10 1.41
N ILE A 39 -1.19 -3.29 1.65
CA ILE A 39 -0.14 -3.03 0.67
C ILE A 39 1.14 -3.65 1.16
N GLY A 40 1.69 -4.57 0.39
CA GLY A 40 2.90 -5.27 0.79
C GLY A 40 4.13 -4.37 0.82
N ALA A 41 5.09 -4.73 1.65
CA ALA A 41 6.31 -3.94 1.82
C ALA A 41 7.04 -3.79 0.49
N GLY A 42 7.64 -2.63 0.30
CA GLY A 42 8.44 -2.34 -0.88
C GLY A 42 7.66 -2.10 -2.15
N SER A 43 6.33 -2.02 -2.05
CA SER A 43 5.51 -1.82 -3.24
C SER A 43 5.60 -0.40 -3.76
N VAL A 44 5.37 -0.24 -5.05
CA VAL A 44 5.26 1.07 -5.68
C VAL A 44 3.85 1.20 -6.24
N VAL A 45 3.02 2.01 -5.58
CA VAL A 45 1.61 2.12 -5.92
C VAL A 45 1.44 3.23 -6.94
N THR A 46 1.11 2.85 -8.16
CA THR A 46 1.01 3.80 -9.28
C THR A 46 -0.41 4.08 -9.69
N LYS A 47 -1.38 3.30 -9.23
CA LYS A 47 -2.78 3.45 -9.56
C LYS A 47 -3.62 3.26 -8.33
N ASP A 48 -4.87 3.71 -8.39
CA ASP A 48 -5.79 3.55 -7.27
C ASP A 48 -5.95 2.08 -6.91
N ILE A 49 -6.07 1.84 -5.63
CA ILE A 49 -6.25 0.50 -5.08
C ILE A 49 -7.67 0.44 -4.50
N PRO A 50 -8.49 -0.51 -4.94
CA PRO A 50 -9.85 -0.61 -4.40
C PRO A 50 -9.84 -1.08 -2.95
N ALA A 51 -10.97 -1.01 -2.31
CA ALA A 51 -11.13 -1.44 -0.93
C ALA A 51 -11.03 -2.98 -0.84
N ASN A 52 -10.60 -3.45 0.31
CA ASN A 52 -10.66 -4.85 0.68
C ASN A 52 -9.83 -5.76 -0.22
N VAL A 53 -8.64 -5.32 -0.61
CA VAL A 53 -7.74 -6.15 -1.41
C VAL A 53 -6.35 -6.15 -0.81
N VAL A 54 -5.59 -7.16 -1.18
CA VAL A 54 -4.15 -7.22 -0.92
C VAL A 54 -3.46 -6.92 -2.23
N ALA A 55 -2.54 -5.97 -2.19
CA ALA A 55 -1.81 -5.57 -3.38
C ALA A 55 -0.33 -5.43 -3.05
N ALA A 56 0.53 -5.71 -4.00
CA ALA A 56 1.97 -5.65 -3.77
C ALA A 56 2.72 -5.60 -5.08
N GLY A 57 3.99 -5.25 -5.00
CA GLY A 57 4.90 -5.30 -6.12
C GLY A 57 5.21 -3.94 -6.71
N ASN A 58 6.01 -3.95 -7.77
CA ASN A 58 6.40 -2.76 -8.50
C ASN A 58 6.27 -3.05 -10.00
N PRO A 59 5.27 -2.50 -10.66
CA PRO A 59 4.18 -1.70 -10.07
C PRO A 59 3.26 -2.57 -9.22
N CYS A 60 2.65 -1.94 -8.24
CA CYS A 60 1.77 -2.64 -7.31
C CYS A 60 0.55 -3.18 -8.04
N ARG A 61 0.24 -4.44 -7.78
CA ARG A 61 -0.87 -5.12 -8.43
C ARG A 61 -1.73 -5.78 -7.37
N ILE A 62 -3.00 -5.91 -7.65
CA ILE A 62 -3.91 -6.61 -6.76
C ILE A 62 -3.58 -8.09 -6.81
N ILE A 63 -3.39 -8.69 -5.64
CA ILE A 63 -3.06 -10.10 -5.54
C ILE A 63 -4.32 -10.91 -5.27
N LYS A 64 -5.15 -10.42 -4.34
CA LYS A 64 -6.34 -11.14 -3.95
C LYS A 64 -7.21 -10.22 -3.12
N GLU A 65 -8.40 -10.68 -2.76
CA GLU A 65 -9.23 -9.98 -1.81
C GLU A 65 -8.64 -10.14 -0.41
N ALA A 66 -8.74 -9.09 0.38
CA ALA A 66 -8.20 -9.13 1.73
C ALA A 66 -9.12 -9.94 2.63
N GLU A 67 -8.50 -10.75 3.49
CA GLU A 67 -9.20 -11.49 4.51
C GLU A 67 -8.72 -11.01 5.85
N GLU A 68 -9.45 -11.34 6.89
CA GLU A 68 -9.14 -10.81 8.20
C GLU A 68 -7.71 -11.10 8.63
N GLY A 69 -7.20 -12.28 8.29
CA GLY A 69 -5.86 -12.66 8.71
C GLY A 69 -4.73 -12.03 7.92
N ASP A 70 -5.03 -11.42 6.78
CA ASP A 70 -3.96 -10.94 5.90
C ASP A 70 -3.13 -9.84 6.53
N ARG A 71 -3.75 -9.02 7.35
CA ARG A 71 -3.02 -7.93 8.02
C ARG A 71 -1.94 -8.45 8.93
N TYR A 72 -2.22 -9.56 9.58
CA TYR A 72 -1.27 -10.13 10.52
C TYR A 72 -0.22 -10.94 9.81
N GLY A 73 -0.57 -11.57 8.70
CA GLY A 73 0.37 -12.34 7.93
C GLY A 73 1.53 -11.52 7.40
N ILE A 74 1.28 -10.30 7.02
CA ILE A 74 2.34 -9.43 6.54
C ILE A 74 3.38 -9.20 7.62
N ILE A 75 2.94 -9.10 8.83
CA ILE A 75 3.84 -8.85 9.94
C ILE A 75 4.65 -10.08 10.27
N ASP A 76 4.02 -11.23 10.19
CA ASP A 76 4.68 -12.45 10.56
C ASP A 76 5.75 -12.87 9.63
N GLU A 77 5.78 -12.76 8.63
CA GLU A 77 6.66 -13.41 7.73
C GLU A 77 8.07 -13.09 7.77
N LYS A 78 7.61 -13.95 8.91
CA LYS A 78 8.22 -14.07 9.36
C LYS A 78 8.58 -14.39 9.69
N ASN A 79 8.21 -14.89 10.11
CA ASN A 79 8.24 -15.22 10.51
C ASN A 79 8.34 -15.39 10.32
N GLY A 80 8.03 -15.42 9.96
CA GLY A 80 8.16 -15.56 9.76
C GLY A 80 8.04 -15.68 9.13
N GLN A 81 8.04 -16.05 9.16
CA GLN A 81 7.93 -16.35 8.74
C GLN A 81 7.69 -16.21 8.05
N GLN A 82 7.67 -16.41 7.88
CA GLN A 82 7.45 -16.36 7.28
C GLN A 82 7.28 -16.08 6.50
N SER A 83 7.32 -16.19 6.31
CA SER A 83 7.23 -15.85 5.63
C SER A 83 7.09 -15.62 4.85
N ILE A 84 7.01 -15.68 4.41
CA ILE A 84 7.00 -15.30 3.82
C ILE A 84 7.42 -15.27 3.44
N LYS A 85 7.68 -15.78 3.41
CA LYS A 85 8.19 -15.77 3.32
C LYS A 85 8.40 -15.68 2.90
#